data_67e16469f7dac0117d3c6f6f980bebbb
#
_entry.id   67e16469f7dac0117d3c6f6f980bebbb
#
_cell.length_a   1.000
_cell.length_b   1.000
_cell.length_c   1.000
_cell.angle_alpha   90.00
_cell.angle_beta   90.00
_cell.angle_gamma   90.00
#
_symmetry.space_group_name_H-M   'P 1'
#
loop_
_entity.id
_entity.type
_entity.pdbx_description
1 polymer ?
#
loop_
_entity_poly.entity_id
_entity_poly.type
_entity_poly.pdbx_seq_one_letter_code
_entity_poly.pdbx_strand_id
1 'polypeptide(L)'
;MTRMIELLRDEHRDIEQLLKVLEHELKVFDRRERPDYEVIQAVIDYFQDYPDCCHHPKEDMIFDKLKARNPRAAKRIGDVEAEHRQETERLDRVAKVVRNVLLDREILRETFGKVMRDFIDHQRRHMAMEERTLFPAAANALRPEDWQEIDSKWNDKTETLFNVAMEEKCHSLRDRILRWGRGNNKNRIADRHKQH
;
A
#
# COMPACT_ATOMS: atom_id res chain seq x y z
N MET A 1 -8.99 -21.91 -0.63
CA MET A 1 -8.94 -20.44 -0.41
C MET A 1 -9.52 -19.83 -1.68
N THR A 2 -10.21 -18.70 -1.60
CA THR A 2 -10.83 -18.11 -2.80
C THR A 2 -9.81 -17.31 -3.59
N ARG A 3 -9.97 -17.28 -4.92
CA ARG A 3 -9.06 -16.56 -5.85
C ARG A 3 -8.88 -15.09 -5.44
N MET A 4 -9.97 -14.42 -5.04
CA MET A 4 -9.93 -13.00 -4.65
C MET A 4 -9.05 -12.76 -3.40
N ILE A 5 -9.16 -13.59 -2.36
CA ILE A 5 -8.30 -13.46 -1.18
C ILE A 5 -6.83 -13.76 -1.51
N GLU A 6 -6.56 -14.70 -2.41
CA GLU A 6 -5.18 -14.99 -2.84
C GLU A 6 -4.60 -13.79 -3.59
N LEU A 7 -5.37 -13.17 -4.48
CA LEU A 7 -4.99 -11.96 -5.20
C LEU A 7 -4.65 -10.81 -4.24
N LEU A 8 -5.53 -10.51 -3.27
CA LEU A 8 -5.29 -9.46 -2.27
C LEU A 8 -4.03 -9.71 -1.44
N ARG A 9 -3.77 -10.97 -1.07
CA ARG A 9 -2.52 -11.32 -0.38
C ARG A 9 -1.27 -11.14 -1.23
N ASP A 10 -1.37 -11.39 -2.53
CA ASP A 10 -0.28 -11.11 -3.47
C ASP A 10 -0.01 -9.60 -3.54
N GLU A 11 -1.07 -8.79 -3.61
CA GLU A 11 -1.00 -7.34 -3.57
C GLU A 11 -0.41 -6.83 -2.25
N HIS A 12 -0.78 -7.39 -1.10
CA HIS A 12 -0.17 -7.07 0.19
C HIS A 12 1.33 -7.37 0.22
N ARG A 13 1.78 -8.47 -0.43
CA ARG A 13 3.21 -8.76 -0.55
C ARG A 13 3.95 -7.72 -1.39
N ASP A 14 3.32 -7.22 -2.45
CA ASP A 14 3.87 -6.16 -3.28
C ASP A 14 3.94 -4.83 -2.52
N ILE A 15 2.87 -4.46 -1.81
CA ILE A 15 2.82 -3.29 -0.93
C ILE A 15 3.92 -3.36 0.13
N GLU A 16 4.08 -4.50 0.81
CA GLU A 16 5.14 -4.67 1.81
C GLU A 16 6.56 -4.50 1.22
N GLN A 17 6.78 -4.88 -0.05
CA GLN A 17 8.06 -4.63 -0.70
C GLN A 17 8.31 -3.14 -0.91
N LEU A 18 7.28 -2.36 -1.27
CA LEU A 18 7.38 -0.90 -1.40
C LEU A 18 7.59 -0.22 -0.05
N LEU A 19 6.92 -0.70 1.01
CA LEU A 19 7.16 -0.21 2.38
C LEU A 19 8.60 -0.48 2.84
N LYS A 20 9.20 -1.61 2.46
CA LYS A 20 10.63 -1.89 2.73
C LYS A 20 11.56 -0.92 2.02
N VAL A 21 11.21 -0.46 0.82
CA VAL A 21 11.98 0.60 0.13
C VAL A 21 11.90 1.90 0.92
N LEU A 22 10.72 2.33 1.35
CA LEU A 22 10.56 3.52 2.20
C LEU A 22 11.31 3.39 3.53
N GLU A 23 11.22 2.24 4.18
CA GLU A 23 11.92 1.97 5.43
C GLU A 23 13.45 2.03 5.25
N HIS A 24 13.96 1.55 4.11
CA HIS A 24 15.38 1.65 3.78
C HIS A 24 15.80 3.12 3.67
N GLU A 25 15.08 3.93 2.92
CA GLU A 25 15.38 5.35 2.75
C GLU A 25 15.22 6.13 4.06
N LEU A 26 14.27 5.74 4.90
CA LEU A 26 14.12 6.30 6.24
C LEU A 26 15.33 5.97 7.15
N LYS A 27 15.89 4.74 7.08
CA LYS A 27 17.12 4.36 7.78
C LYS A 27 18.32 5.16 7.28
N VAL A 28 18.41 5.47 5.98
CA VAL A 28 19.43 6.39 5.43
C VAL A 28 19.28 7.77 6.03
N PHE A 29 18.04 8.29 6.04
CA PHE A 29 17.73 9.56 6.66
C PHE A 29 18.10 9.60 8.15
N ASP A 30 17.77 8.58 8.94
CA ASP A 30 18.08 8.52 10.38
C ASP A 30 19.59 8.57 10.66
N ARG A 31 20.42 8.03 9.77
CA ARG A 31 21.90 8.12 9.84
C ARG A 31 22.46 9.48 9.43
N ARG A 32 21.59 10.48 9.15
CA ARG A 32 21.97 11.80 8.64
C ARG A 32 22.62 11.77 7.24
N GLU A 33 22.43 10.69 6.51
CA GLU A 33 22.75 10.59 5.10
C GLU A 33 21.60 11.16 4.27
N ARG A 34 21.82 11.47 3.00
CA ARG A 34 20.76 11.94 2.09
C ARG A 34 20.01 10.73 1.53
N PRO A 35 18.70 10.57 1.81
CA PRO A 35 17.90 9.54 1.16
C PRO A 35 17.67 9.87 -0.31
N ASP A 36 17.21 8.86 -1.06
CA ASP A 36 16.76 9.05 -2.42
C ASP A 36 15.30 9.55 -2.42
N TYR A 37 15.11 10.86 -2.45
CA TYR A 37 13.80 11.47 -2.42
C TYR A 37 12.97 11.20 -3.68
N GLU A 38 13.61 10.89 -4.82
CA GLU A 38 12.89 10.52 -6.05
C GLU A 38 12.27 9.13 -5.92
N VAL A 39 12.99 8.19 -5.31
CA VAL A 39 12.45 6.86 -4.95
C VAL A 39 11.31 6.99 -3.95
N ILE A 40 11.47 7.81 -2.90
CA ILE A 40 10.41 8.07 -1.92
C ILE A 40 9.17 8.64 -2.63
N GLN A 41 9.33 9.65 -3.48
CA GLN A 41 8.22 10.25 -4.23
C GLN A 41 7.52 9.21 -5.11
N ALA A 42 8.29 8.38 -5.84
CA ALA A 42 7.70 7.35 -6.70
C ALA A 42 6.87 6.32 -5.91
N VAL A 43 7.31 5.95 -4.70
CA VAL A 43 6.51 5.08 -3.81
C VAL A 43 5.23 5.78 -3.36
N ILE A 44 5.31 7.07 -2.98
CA ILE A 44 4.13 7.84 -2.58
C ILE A 44 3.14 7.98 -3.75
N ASP A 45 3.62 8.25 -4.96
CA ASP A 45 2.78 8.31 -6.17
C ASP A 45 2.04 6.98 -6.41
N TYR A 46 2.72 5.84 -6.20
CA TYR A 46 2.07 4.53 -6.27
C TYR A 46 0.93 4.40 -5.25
N PHE A 47 1.17 4.78 -4.00
CA PHE A 47 0.14 4.72 -2.94
C PHE A 47 -1.01 5.71 -3.16
N GLN A 48 -0.80 6.81 -3.89
CA GLN A 48 -1.88 7.76 -4.24
C GLN A 48 -2.81 7.22 -5.32
N ASP A 49 -2.34 6.36 -6.20
CA ASP A 49 -3.12 5.86 -7.33
C ASP A 49 -3.68 4.45 -7.08
N TYR A 50 -2.82 3.49 -6.70
CA TYR A 50 -3.16 2.07 -6.73
C TYR A 50 -4.19 1.61 -5.70
N PRO A 51 -4.10 1.97 -4.41
CA PRO A 51 -5.03 1.44 -3.42
C PRO A 51 -6.48 1.78 -3.74
N ASP A 52 -6.77 3.03 -4.03
CA ASP A 52 -8.14 3.53 -4.26
C ASP A 52 -8.75 3.05 -5.57
N CYS A 53 -7.93 2.82 -6.62
CA CYS A 53 -8.46 2.32 -7.90
C CYS A 53 -8.61 0.80 -7.94
N CYS A 54 -7.69 0.09 -7.32
CA CYS A 54 -7.48 -1.31 -7.67
C CYS A 54 -7.45 -2.26 -6.47
N HIS A 55 -7.11 -1.82 -5.25
CA HIS A 55 -6.98 -2.65 -4.05
C HIS A 55 -8.18 -2.55 -3.12
N HIS A 56 -8.41 -1.40 -2.48
CA HIS A 56 -9.52 -1.17 -1.53
C HIS A 56 -10.90 -1.54 -2.07
N PRO A 57 -11.26 -1.30 -3.36
CA PRO A 57 -12.56 -1.71 -3.86
C PRO A 57 -12.84 -3.22 -3.82
N LYS A 58 -11.79 -4.07 -3.89
CA LYS A 58 -11.96 -5.51 -3.73
C LYS A 58 -12.30 -5.87 -2.28
N GLU A 59 -11.64 -5.23 -1.35
CA GLU A 59 -11.85 -5.42 0.09
C GLU A 59 -13.23 -4.92 0.52
N ASP A 60 -13.64 -3.76 0.03
CA ASP A 60 -14.97 -3.21 0.27
C ASP A 60 -16.08 -4.15 -0.22
N MET A 61 -15.93 -4.76 -1.42
CA MET A 61 -16.87 -5.75 -1.92
C MET A 61 -16.96 -6.99 -1.01
N ILE A 62 -15.82 -7.47 -0.50
CA ILE A 62 -15.76 -8.58 0.44
C ILE A 62 -16.44 -8.19 1.76
N PHE A 63 -16.14 -7.01 2.28
CA PHE A 63 -16.68 -6.53 3.54
C PHE A 63 -18.19 -6.30 3.47
N ASP A 64 -18.71 -5.76 2.36
CA ASP A 64 -20.13 -5.59 2.13
C ASP A 64 -20.88 -6.94 2.12
N LYS A 65 -20.31 -7.95 1.47
CA LYS A 65 -20.87 -9.30 1.52
C LYS A 65 -20.81 -9.89 2.92
N LEU A 66 -19.71 -9.66 3.64
CA LEU A 66 -19.58 -10.09 5.03
C LEU A 66 -20.62 -9.41 5.94
N LYS A 67 -20.86 -8.10 5.76
CA LYS A 67 -21.94 -7.37 6.48
C LYS A 67 -23.29 -8.04 6.28
N ALA A 68 -23.59 -8.44 5.05
CA ALA A 68 -24.86 -9.10 4.73
C ALA A 68 -24.97 -10.53 5.29
N ARG A 69 -23.90 -11.31 5.26
CA ARG A 69 -23.89 -12.73 5.68
C ARG A 69 -23.65 -12.93 7.17
N ASN A 70 -22.80 -12.12 7.77
CA ASN A 70 -22.44 -12.21 9.19
C ASN A 70 -22.24 -10.81 9.81
N PRO A 71 -23.31 -10.07 10.12
CA PRO A 71 -23.23 -8.73 10.68
C PRO A 71 -22.46 -8.66 12.01
N ARG A 72 -22.47 -9.76 12.79
CA ARG A 72 -21.73 -9.83 14.07
C ARG A 72 -20.22 -9.88 13.83
N ALA A 73 -19.77 -10.62 12.82
CA ALA A 73 -18.35 -10.65 12.46
C ALA A 73 -17.92 -9.30 11.87
N ALA A 74 -18.68 -8.72 10.96
CA ALA A 74 -18.41 -7.40 10.40
C ALA A 74 -18.31 -6.32 11.49
N LYS A 75 -19.24 -6.31 12.45
CA LYS A 75 -19.18 -5.36 13.58
C LYS A 75 -17.92 -5.49 14.44
N ARG A 76 -17.34 -6.70 14.58
CA ARG A 76 -16.08 -6.90 15.33
C ARG A 76 -14.84 -6.44 14.56
N ILE A 77 -14.88 -6.47 13.24
CA ILE A 77 -13.80 -5.98 12.38
C ILE A 77 -13.75 -4.44 12.43
N GLY A 78 -14.89 -3.80 12.48
CA GLY A 78 -15.01 -2.33 12.49
C GLY A 78 -15.46 -1.79 11.14
N ASP A 79 -15.17 -0.54 10.90
CA ASP A 79 -15.53 0.17 9.66
C ASP A 79 -14.30 0.23 8.73
N VAL A 80 -14.19 -0.73 7.82
CA VAL A 80 -13.10 -0.84 6.84
C VAL A 80 -13.03 0.40 5.94
N GLU A 81 -14.18 0.91 5.49
CA GLU A 81 -14.23 2.12 4.67
C GLU A 81 -13.71 3.37 5.42
N ALA A 82 -13.95 3.44 6.74
CA ALA A 82 -13.39 4.52 7.56
C ALA A 82 -11.87 4.38 7.72
N GLU A 83 -11.33 3.17 7.80
CA GLU A 83 -9.90 2.91 7.81
C GLU A 83 -9.26 3.36 6.48
N HIS A 84 -9.85 3.03 5.32
CA HIS A 84 -9.37 3.48 4.00
C HIS A 84 -9.34 5.01 3.89
N ARG A 85 -10.39 5.71 4.37
CA ARG A 85 -10.39 7.18 4.40
C ARG A 85 -9.25 7.75 5.27
N GLN A 86 -8.97 7.13 6.41
CA GLN A 86 -7.86 7.55 7.27
C GLN A 86 -6.49 7.30 6.62
N GLU A 87 -6.35 6.26 5.82
CA GLU A 87 -5.14 6.01 5.03
C GLU A 87 -4.88 7.12 4.03
N THR A 88 -5.89 7.52 3.26
CA THR A 88 -5.80 8.63 2.30
C THR A 88 -5.34 9.91 3.01
N GLU A 89 -5.92 10.26 4.17
CA GLU A 89 -5.50 11.43 4.95
C GLU A 89 -4.04 11.34 5.44
N ARG A 90 -3.55 10.14 5.79
CA ARG A 90 -2.16 9.93 6.20
C ARG A 90 -1.22 10.07 5.03
N LEU A 91 -1.60 9.48 3.89
CA LEU A 91 -0.86 9.56 2.64
C LEU A 91 -0.70 11.00 2.17
N ASP A 92 -1.75 11.81 2.22
CA ASP A 92 -1.71 13.24 1.89
C ASP A 92 -0.70 14.01 2.76
N ARG A 93 -0.63 13.68 4.05
CA ARG A 93 0.37 14.28 4.95
C ARG A 93 1.80 13.89 4.55
N VAL A 94 2.04 12.63 4.21
CA VAL A 94 3.34 12.15 3.71
C VAL A 94 3.68 12.84 2.40
N ALA A 95 2.78 12.84 1.42
CA ALA A 95 2.97 13.47 0.12
C ALA A 95 3.33 14.96 0.25
N LYS A 96 2.63 15.68 1.15
CA LYS A 96 2.91 17.09 1.42
C LYS A 96 4.32 17.29 2.00
N VAL A 97 4.73 16.44 2.93
CA VAL A 97 6.06 16.54 3.57
C VAL A 97 7.16 16.24 2.56
N VAL A 98 7.03 15.18 1.76
CA VAL A 98 8.00 14.81 0.71
C VAL A 98 8.09 15.92 -0.35
N ARG A 99 6.97 16.43 -0.83
CA ARG A 99 6.94 17.54 -1.80
C ARG A 99 7.63 18.79 -1.27
N ASN A 100 7.46 19.13 0.00
CA ASN A 100 8.13 20.27 0.58
C ASN A 100 9.66 20.10 0.61
N VAL A 101 10.15 18.89 0.93
CA VAL A 101 11.58 18.58 0.86
C VAL A 101 12.13 18.73 -0.57
N LEU A 102 11.39 18.23 -1.57
CA LEU A 102 11.78 18.34 -2.98
C LEU A 102 11.78 19.79 -3.49
N LEU A 103 11.00 20.68 -2.87
CA LEU A 103 10.96 22.10 -3.17
C LEU A 103 11.93 22.93 -2.31
N ASP A 104 12.91 22.31 -1.67
CA ASP A 104 13.90 22.94 -0.76
C ASP A 104 13.25 23.80 0.35
N ARG A 105 12.03 23.44 0.78
CA ARG A 105 11.38 24.11 1.90
C ARG A 105 11.86 23.55 3.22
N GLU A 106 12.02 24.40 4.21
CA GLU A 106 12.41 23.97 5.56
C GLU A 106 11.33 23.05 6.16
N ILE A 107 11.74 21.84 6.53
CA ILE A 107 10.95 20.89 7.30
C ILE A 107 11.80 20.39 8.45
N LEU A 108 11.22 20.40 9.64
CA LEU A 108 11.88 19.81 10.79
C LEU A 108 12.14 18.31 10.51
N ARG A 109 13.39 17.93 10.69
CA ARG A 109 13.85 16.56 10.50
C ARG A 109 13.01 15.53 11.28
N GLU A 110 12.64 15.89 12.52
CA GLU A 110 11.77 15.08 13.36
C GLU A 110 10.38 14.87 12.73
N THR A 111 9.80 15.92 12.14
CA THR A 111 8.49 15.86 11.47
C THR A 111 8.52 14.90 10.29
N PHE A 112 9.55 14.99 9.42
CA PHE A 112 9.72 14.06 8.30
C PHE A 112 9.80 12.61 8.79
N GLY A 113 10.73 12.32 9.70
CA GLY A 113 10.92 10.97 10.21
C GLY A 113 9.67 10.39 10.89
N LYS A 114 8.96 11.21 11.66
CA LYS A 114 7.72 10.80 12.33
C LYS A 114 6.61 10.46 11.33
N VAL A 115 6.35 11.35 10.37
CA VAL A 115 5.26 11.16 9.39
C VAL A 115 5.51 9.92 8.53
N MET A 116 6.76 9.67 8.12
CA MET A 116 7.13 8.48 7.36
C MET A 116 6.94 7.19 8.18
N ARG A 117 7.41 7.17 9.43
CA ARG A 117 7.21 6.00 10.32
C ARG A 117 5.74 5.73 10.58
N ASP A 118 4.96 6.75 10.91
CA ASP A 118 3.53 6.63 11.19
C ASP A 118 2.77 6.04 9.98
N PHE A 119 3.16 6.42 8.76
CA PHE A 119 2.59 5.87 7.54
C PHE A 119 2.95 4.39 7.35
N ILE A 120 4.24 4.04 7.40
CA ILE A 120 4.71 2.65 7.23
C ILE A 120 4.06 1.72 8.26
N ASP A 121 4.03 2.14 9.54
CA ASP A 121 3.46 1.35 10.62
C ASP A 121 1.94 1.20 10.49
N HIS A 122 1.27 2.23 9.99
CA HIS A 122 -0.17 2.18 9.76
C HIS A 122 -0.51 1.18 8.66
N GLN A 123 0.16 1.27 7.50
CA GLN A 123 -0.04 0.35 6.38
C GLN A 123 0.15 -1.12 6.79
N ARG A 124 1.21 -1.39 7.53
CA ARG A 124 1.48 -2.75 8.05
C ARG A 124 0.40 -3.24 9.02
N ARG A 125 -0.11 -2.37 9.89
CA ARG A 125 -1.19 -2.74 10.83
C ARG A 125 -2.50 -2.99 10.10
N HIS A 126 -2.82 -2.18 9.12
CA HIS A 126 -4.01 -2.32 8.30
C HIS A 126 -4.03 -3.66 7.55
N MET A 127 -3.02 -3.94 6.72
CA MET A 127 -2.89 -5.24 6.04
C MET A 127 -2.92 -6.43 7.02
N ALA A 128 -2.27 -6.30 8.19
CA ALA A 128 -2.28 -7.36 9.19
C ALA A 128 -3.66 -7.57 9.83
N MET A 129 -4.46 -6.53 9.97
CA MET A 129 -5.85 -6.63 10.45
C MET A 129 -6.68 -7.40 9.42
N GLU A 130 -6.60 -7.08 8.15
CA GLU A 130 -7.36 -7.73 7.09
C GLU A 130 -6.99 -9.21 6.97
N GLU A 131 -5.71 -9.52 6.92
CA GLU A 131 -5.25 -10.90 6.81
C GLU A 131 -5.62 -11.78 8.02
N ARG A 132 -5.66 -11.18 9.22
CA ARG A 132 -5.96 -11.91 10.46
C ARG A 132 -7.42 -11.95 10.80
N THR A 133 -8.22 -10.98 10.34
CA THR A 133 -9.62 -10.85 10.75
C THR A 133 -10.59 -10.82 9.59
N LEU A 134 -10.45 -9.92 8.62
CA LEU A 134 -11.39 -9.76 7.51
C LEU A 134 -11.41 -11.00 6.60
N PHE A 135 -10.25 -11.37 6.07
CA PHE A 135 -10.17 -12.48 5.10
C PHE A 135 -10.62 -13.82 5.70
N PRO A 136 -10.21 -14.22 6.92
CA PRO A 136 -10.72 -15.44 7.53
C PRO A 136 -12.22 -15.38 7.84
N ALA A 137 -12.74 -14.23 8.29
CA ALA A 137 -14.17 -14.08 8.57
C ALA A 137 -15.00 -14.19 7.29
N ALA A 138 -14.54 -13.57 6.19
CA ALA A 138 -15.19 -13.67 4.89
C ALA A 138 -15.13 -15.11 4.33
N ALA A 139 -13.95 -15.75 4.38
CA ALA A 139 -13.80 -17.14 3.92
C ALA A 139 -14.73 -18.13 4.64
N ASN A 140 -15.04 -17.87 5.92
CA ASN A 140 -15.94 -18.71 6.70
C ASN A 140 -17.44 -18.37 6.53
N ALA A 141 -17.77 -17.14 6.16
CA ALA A 141 -19.16 -16.68 6.12
C ALA A 141 -19.75 -16.62 4.71
N LEU A 142 -18.95 -16.35 3.70
CA LEU A 142 -19.40 -16.19 2.33
C LEU A 142 -19.55 -17.54 1.65
N ARG A 143 -20.59 -17.65 0.80
CA ARG A 143 -20.91 -18.83 0.01
C ARG A 143 -20.22 -18.76 -1.36
N PRO A 144 -20.12 -19.89 -2.10
CA PRO A 144 -19.57 -19.89 -3.46
C PRO A 144 -20.22 -18.86 -4.39
N GLU A 145 -21.54 -18.65 -4.27
CA GLU A 145 -22.29 -17.69 -5.08
C GLU A 145 -21.89 -16.24 -4.79
N ASP A 146 -21.58 -15.92 -3.51
CA ASP A 146 -21.11 -14.59 -3.12
C ASP A 146 -19.75 -14.28 -3.75
N TRP A 147 -18.85 -15.26 -3.78
CA TRP A 147 -17.55 -15.12 -4.41
C TRP A 147 -17.64 -14.96 -5.93
N GLN A 148 -18.53 -15.73 -6.58
CA GLN A 148 -18.81 -15.57 -8.01
C GLN A 148 -19.35 -14.16 -8.34
N GLU A 149 -20.21 -13.63 -7.49
CA GLU A 149 -20.74 -12.27 -7.68
C GLU A 149 -19.64 -11.20 -7.49
N ILE A 150 -18.75 -11.37 -6.50
CA ILE A 150 -17.60 -10.48 -6.29
C ILE A 150 -16.68 -10.53 -7.51
N ASP A 151 -16.31 -11.72 -7.98
CA ASP A 151 -15.42 -11.90 -9.14
C ASP A 151 -16.03 -11.29 -10.40
N SER A 152 -17.35 -11.49 -10.65
CA SER A 152 -18.05 -10.89 -11.79
C SER A 152 -18.04 -9.37 -11.72
N LYS A 153 -18.44 -8.79 -10.59
CA LYS A 153 -18.46 -7.33 -10.41
C LYS A 153 -17.07 -6.70 -10.55
N TRP A 154 -16.03 -7.41 -10.08
CA TRP A 154 -14.67 -6.95 -10.23
C TRP A 154 -14.23 -6.97 -11.71
N ASN A 155 -14.51 -8.06 -12.44
CA ASN A 155 -14.19 -8.15 -13.86
C ASN A 155 -14.91 -7.07 -14.66
N ASP A 156 -16.22 -6.85 -14.44
CA ASP A 156 -16.99 -5.80 -15.09
C ASP A 156 -16.40 -4.40 -14.84
N LYS A 157 -15.90 -4.15 -13.61
CA LYS A 157 -15.26 -2.89 -13.25
C LYS A 157 -13.91 -2.72 -13.94
N THR A 158 -13.12 -3.77 -14.07
CA THR A 158 -11.76 -3.72 -14.64
C THR A 158 -11.75 -3.72 -16.17
N GLU A 159 -12.84 -4.13 -16.85
CA GLU A 159 -12.93 -4.11 -18.33
C GLU A 159 -12.96 -2.70 -18.92
N THR A 160 -13.09 -1.65 -18.12
CA THR A 160 -12.99 -0.28 -18.64
C THR A 160 -11.54 0.01 -19.02
N LEU A 161 -11.31 0.55 -20.24
CA LEU A 161 -9.98 0.92 -20.73
C LEU A 161 -9.18 1.80 -19.75
N PHE A 162 -9.88 2.63 -18.97
CA PHE A 162 -9.27 3.49 -17.96
C PHE A 162 -8.67 2.68 -16.81
N ASN A 163 -9.40 1.71 -16.28
CA ASN A 163 -8.93 0.89 -15.15
C ASN A 163 -7.78 -0.03 -15.58
N VAL A 164 -7.84 -0.64 -16.77
CA VAL A 164 -6.73 -1.43 -17.32
C VAL A 164 -5.47 -0.59 -17.44
N ALA A 165 -5.55 0.59 -18.03
CA ALA A 165 -4.39 1.48 -18.21
C ALA A 165 -3.82 1.96 -16.85
N MET A 166 -4.68 2.19 -15.85
CA MET A 166 -4.24 2.59 -14.51
C MET A 166 -3.52 1.45 -13.80
N GLU A 167 -4.06 0.24 -13.86
CA GLU A 167 -3.45 -0.95 -13.26
C GLU A 167 -2.08 -1.25 -13.89
N GLU A 168 -1.97 -1.21 -15.23
CA GLU A 168 -0.70 -1.36 -15.95
C GLU A 168 0.33 -0.28 -15.59
N LYS A 169 -0.11 0.98 -15.47
CA LYS A 169 0.72 2.10 -15.00
C LYS A 169 1.29 1.82 -13.61
N CYS A 170 0.44 1.39 -12.68
CA CYS A 170 0.83 1.11 -11.31
C CYS A 170 1.79 -0.08 -11.22
N HIS A 171 1.53 -1.17 -11.95
CA HIS A 171 2.44 -2.33 -12.02
C HIS A 171 3.80 -1.93 -12.60
N SER A 172 3.83 -1.15 -13.68
CA SER A 172 5.07 -0.65 -14.27
C SER A 172 5.86 0.24 -13.31
N LEU A 173 5.17 1.11 -12.57
CA LEU A 173 5.77 1.98 -11.56
C LEU A 173 6.36 1.15 -10.41
N ARG A 174 5.59 0.19 -9.85
CA ARG A 174 6.06 -0.73 -8.82
C ARG A 174 7.34 -1.46 -9.25
N ASP A 175 7.35 -2.05 -10.43
CA ASP A 175 8.50 -2.81 -10.92
C ASP A 175 9.73 -1.92 -11.12
N ARG A 176 9.54 -0.67 -11.53
CA ARG A 176 10.60 0.33 -11.61
C ARG A 176 11.18 0.67 -10.25
N ILE A 177 10.33 0.93 -9.24
CA ILE A 177 10.75 1.22 -7.88
C ILE A 177 11.55 0.06 -7.30
N LEU A 178 11.08 -1.17 -7.45
CA LEU A 178 11.76 -2.36 -6.95
C LEU A 178 13.11 -2.62 -7.62
N ARG A 179 13.26 -2.26 -8.89
CA ARG A 179 14.58 -2.29 -9.57
C ARG A 179 15.51 -1.21 -9.03
N TRP A 180 15.01 -0.01 -8.80
CA TRP A 180 15.77 1.11 -8.23
C TRP A 180 16.28 0.80 -6.81
N GLY A 181 15.42 0.32 -5.95
CA GLY A 181 15.80 -0.05 -4.57
C GLY A 181 16.91 -1.11 -4.55
N ARG A 182 16.92 -2.05 -5.49
CA ARG A 182 17.98 -3.07 -5.64
C ARG A 182 19.30 -2.49 -6.19
N GLY A 183 19.20 -1.55 -7.13
CA GLY A 183 20.37 -0.90 -7.77
C GLY A 183 21.10 0.03 -6.83
N ASN A 184 20.38 0.91 -6.13
CA ASN A 184 20.94 1.87 -5.19
C ASN A 184 21.62 1.18 -4.00
N ASN A 185 21.06 0.07 -3.52
CA ASN A 185 21.67 -0.69 -2.43
C ASN A 185 23.03 -1.30 -2.85
N LYS A 186 23.19 -1.77 -4.08
CA LYS A 186 24.48 -2.28 -4.59
C LYS A 186 25.53 -1.19 -4.75
N ASN A 187 25.15 -0.02 -5.29
CA ASN A 187 26.10 1.08 -5.49
C ASN A 187 26.56 1.69 -4.17
N ARG A 188 25.68 1.88 -3.19
CA ARG A 188 26.03 2.37 -1.86
C ARG A 188 26.92 1.40 -1.07
N ILE A 189 26.77 0.09 -1.24
CA ILE A 189 27.66 -0.92 -0.64
C ILE A 189 29.04 -0.87 -1.30
N ALA A 190 29.11 -0.73 -2.64
CA ALA A 190 30.37 -0.63 -3.38
C ALA A 190 31.18 0.63 -3.00
N ASP A 191 30.51 1.77 -2.80
CA ASP A 191 31.15 3.03 -2.40
C ASP A 191 31.71 3.00 -0.97
N ARG A 192 31.06 2.27 -0.05
CA ARG A 192 31.58 2.06 1.32
C ARG A 192 32.88 1.22 1.35
N HIS A 193 33.00 0.24 0.46
CA HIS A 193 34.21 -0.57 0.36
C HIS A 193 35.41 0.15 -0.30
N LYS A 194 35.17 1.28 -0.96
CA LYS A 194 36.23 2.12 -1.56
C LYS A 194 36.80 3.18 -0.58
N GLN A 195 36.17 3.39 0.56
CA GLN A 195 36.57 4.38 1.58
C GLN A 195 37.31 3.76 2.78
N HIS A 196 37.59 2.46 2.73
CA HIS A 196 38.45 1.72 3.67
C HIS A 196 39.59 1.06 2.94
#